data_f02a2974e0ec8eceed3a6ce551bccbf2
#
_entry.id   f02a2974e0ec8eceed3a6ce551bccbf2
#
_cell.length_a   1.000
_cell.length_b   1.000
_cell.length_c   1.000
_cell.angle_alpha   90.00
_cell.angle_beta   90.00
_cell.angle_gamma   90.00
#
_symmetry.space_group_name_H-M   'P 1'
#
loop_
_entity.id
_entity.type
_entity.pdbx_description
1 polymer ?
#
loop_
_entity_poly.entity_id
_entity_poly.type
_entity_poly.pdbx_seq_one_letter_code
_entity_poly.pdbx_strand_id
1 'polypeptide(L)'
;DFINRRVDGLVLAPSDERALVPVIESAAKHGIPVAIIDSGAQTDSYVSFVSTDNYLGGVTAARRMAEILNKSGNVAIVGVMPGGASTSRREEGFKETVAKEFPGIKIVAFQYGMSDRAKSLAVTEDILTANPNLNGIFAPNESSSIGASQAVKMRGLGGKVKIVAFDASSSLIADLQEGVIDSLVVQNPYAMGYEGVRTLCEKLEGKTPERRIDTGVTLVTKDNLADPKIQELLNPK
;
A
#
# COMPACT_ATOMS: atom_id res chain seq x y z
N ASP A 1 27.67 -2.18 4.17
CA ASP A 1 28.02 -3.47 4.80
C ASP A 1 27.95 -4.62 3.79
N PHE A 2 26.82 -4.91 3.12
CA PHE A 2 26.66 -6.03 2.18
C PHE A 2 27.64 -6.02 1.01
N ILE A 3 27.96 -4.84 0.44
CA ILE A 3 28.98 -4.72 -0.61
C ILE A 3 30.34 -5.19 -0.11
N ASN A 4 30.75 -4.77 1.11
CA ASN A 4 32.01 -5.18 1.73
C ASN A 4 32.04 -6.69 2.04
N ARG A 5 30.88 -7.28 2.35
CA ARG A 5 30.73 -8.73 2.60
C ARG A 5 30.69 -9.55 1.31
N ARG A 6 30.66 -8.89 0.15
CA ARG A 6 30.62 -9.53 -1.17
C ARG A 6 29.49 -10.55 -1.30
N VAL A 7 28.26 -10.14 -0.89
CA VAL A 7 27.07 -10.99 -1.09
C VAL A 7 26.82 -11.20 -2.58
N ASP A 8 26.22 -12.33 -2.95
CA ASP A 8 25.96 -12.69 -4.35
C ASP A 8 24.85 -11.84 -4.99
N GLY A 9 23.94 -11.30 -4.20
CA GLY A 9 22.85 -10.43 -4.67
C GLY A 9 22.12 -9.75 -3.53
N LEU A 10 21.28 -8.76 -3.85
CA LEU A 10 20.49 -8.00 -2.89
C LEU A 10 19.02 -7.97 -3.31
N VAL A 11 18.11 -8.24 -2.37
CA VAL A 11 16.68 -7.92 -2.50
C VAL A 11 16.37 -6.74 -1.59
N LEU A 12 15.83 -5.65 -2.12
CA LEU A 12 15.59 -4.40 -1.40
C LEU A 12 14.15 -3.92 -1.56
N ALA A 13 13.56 -3.46 -0.45
CA ALA A 13 12.30 -2.71 -0.42
C ALA A 13 12.59 -1.27 0.06
N PRO A 14 12.87 -0.30 -0.82
CA PRO A 14 13.21 1.06 -0.43
C PRO A 14 12.02 1.78 0.20
N SER A 15 12.19 2.35 1.41
CA SER A 15 11.16 3.20 2.04
C SER A 15 11.09 4.61 1.43
N ASP A 16 12.19 5.05 0.80
CA ASP A 16 12.30 6.32 0.08
C ASP A 16 12.93 6.05 -1.28
N GLU A 17 12.34 6.62 -2.32
CA GLU A 17 12.71 6.35 -3.72
C GLU A 17 14.09 6.87 -4.13
N ARG A 18 14.70 7.78 -3.34
CA ARG A 18 15.99 8.43 -3.62
C ARG A 18 17.09 8.01 -2.68
N ALA A 19 16.77 7.80 -1.41
CA ALA A 19 17.77 7.61 -0.35
C ALA A 19 18.73 6.43 -0.61
N LEU A 20 18.23 5.33 -1.22
CA LEU A 20 19.05 4.16 -1.51
C LEU A 20 19.64 4.13 -2.92
N VAL A 21 19.36 5.10 -3.79
CA VAL A 21 19.89 5.15 -5.17
C VAL A 21 21.41 5.01 -5.21
N PRO A 22 22.20 5.78 -4.43
CA PRO A 22 23.65 5.64 -4.46
C PRO A 22 24.15 4.25 -4.03
N VAL A 23 23.43 3.61 -3.11
CA VAL A 23 23.79 2.26 -2.61
C VAL A 23 23.48 1.20 -3.66
N ILE A 24 22.31 1.31 -4.32
CA ILE A 24 21.90 0.41 -5.41
C ILE A 24 22.90 0.49 -6.58
N GLU A 25 23.22 1.71 -7.02
CA GLU A 25 24.18 1.93 -8.09
C GLU A 25 25.59 1.47 -7.73
N SER A 26 26.01 1.65 -6.48
CA SER A 26 27.27 1.14 -5.98
C SER A 26 27.31 -0.38 -5.98
N ALA A 27 26.24 -1.07 -5.55
CA ALA A 27 26.17 -2.52 -5.61
C ALA A 27 26.30 -3.03 -7.05
N ALA A 28 25.55 -2.43 -7.99
CA ALA A 28 25.62 -2.78 -9.40
C ALA A 28 27.03 -2.59 -9.99
N LYS A 29 27.74 -1.49 -9.67
CA LYS A 29 29.13 -1.24 -10.07
C LYS A 29 30.12 -2.28 -9.55
N HIS A 30 29.83 -2.89 -8.39
CA HIS A 30 30.63 -3.96 -7.83
C HIS A 30 30.20 -5.36 -8.33
N GLY A 31 29.32 -5.43 -9.32
CA GLY A 31 28.85 -6.69 -9.89
C GLY A 31 27.83 -7.44 -9.04
N ILE A 32 27.27 -6.79 -8.02
CA ILE A 32 26.24 -7.37 -7.15
C ILE A 32 24.88 -7.04 -7.72
N PRO A 33 24.10 -8.00 -8.26
CA PRO A 33 22.78 -7.75 -8.80
C PRO A 33 21.80 -7.37 -7.70
N VAL A 34 20.88 -6.45 -8.01
CA VAL A 34 19.85 -5.94 -7.08
C VAL A 34 18.48 -6.21 -7.66
N ALA A 35 17.62 -6.90 -6.94
CA ALA A 35 16.18 -6.94 -7.19
C ALA A 35 15.48 -5.95 -6.24
N ILE A 36 14.60 -5.13 -6.80
CA ILE A 36 13.77 -4.21 -6.01
C ILE A 36 12.41 -4.84 -5.86
N ILE A 37 11.87 -4.84 -4.65
CA ILE A 37 10.53 -5.34 -4.35
C ILE A 37 9.69 -4.27 -3.66
N ASP A 38 8.36 -4.41 -3.69
CA ASP A 38 7.36 -3.59 -3.02
C ASP A 38 7.37 -2.12 -3.45
N SER A 39 8.40 -1.36 -3.13
CA SER A 39 8.50 0.07 -3.43
C SER A 39 9.70 0.38 -4.33
N GLY A 40 9.53 1.28 -5.29
CA GLY A 40 10.53 1.62 -6.29
C GLY A 40 11.67 2.50 -5.80
N ALA A 41 12.73 2.60 -6.62
CA ALA A 41 13.83 3.56 -6.48
C ALA A 41 14.03 4.31 -7.79
N GLN A 42 14.47 5.58 -7.72
CA GLN A 42 14.74 6.43 -8.89
C GLN A 42 16.08 6.09 -9.56
N THR A 43 16.24 4.84 -9.97
CA THR A 43 17.41 4.35 -10.71
C THR A 43 17.02 3.19 -11.59
N ASP A 44 17.81 2.92 -12.62
CA ASP A 44 17.69 1.75 -13.48
C ASP A 44 18.71 0.64 -13.18
N SER A 45 19.52 0.82 -12.14
CA SER A 45 20.61 -0.09 -11.76
C SER A 45 20.12 -1.31 -10.97
N TYR A 46 19.02 -1.93 -11.39
CA TYR A 46 18.48 -3.17 -10.82
C TYR A 46 18.16 -4.19 -11.91
N VAL A 47 18.08 -5.45 -11.54
CA VAL A 47 17.78 -6.55 -12.47
C VAL A 47 16.28 -6.77 -12.68
N SER A 48 15.49 -6.58 -11.63
CA SER A 48 14.03 -6.72 -11.65
C SER A 48 13.39 -5.82 -10.60
N PHE A 49 12.18 -5.34 -10.90
CA PHE A 49 11.30 -4.65 -9.96
C PHE A 49 9.99 -5.42 -9.83
N VAL A 50 9.76 -5.99 -8.64
CA VAL A 50 8.61 -6.84 -8.32
C VAL A 50 7.71 -6.11 -7.33
N SER A 51 6.53 -5.70 -7.74
CA SER A 51 5.60 -4.99 -6.84
C SER A 51 4.18 -5.04 -7.37
N THR A 52 3.22 -4.72 -6.51
CA THR A 52 1.85 -4.36 -6.89
C THR A 52 1.85 -3.18 -7.88
N ASP A 53 0.91 -3.13 -8.80
CA ASP A 53 0.53 -1.89 -9.46
C ASP A 53 -0.15 -0.96 -8.43
N ASN A 54 0.67 -0.12 -7.81
CA ASN A 54 0.23 0.77 -6.72
C ASN A 54 -0.76 1.84 -7.19
N TYR A 55 -0.66 2.30 -8.44
CA TYR A 55 -1.65 3.22 -9.00
C TYR A 55 -3.02 2.55 -9.14
N LEU A 56 -3.03 1.34 -9.70
CA LEU A 56 -4.26 0.53 -9.79
C LEU A 56 -4.85 0.22 -8.40
N GLY A 57 -3.99 0.01 -7.39
CA GLY A 57 -4.43 -0.12 -5.99
C GLY A 57 -5.21 1.11 -5.51
N GLY A 58 -4.71 2.31 -5.82
CA GLY A 58 -5.41 3.57 -5.52
C GLY A 58 -6.71 3.73 -6.29
N VAL A 59 -6.72 3.38 -7.58
CA VAL A 59 -7.94 3.35 -8.42
C VAL A 59 -9.00 2.40 -7.83
N THR A 60 -8.58 1.20 -7.42
CA THR A 60 -9.46 0.20 -6.79
C THR A 60 -10.08 0.75 -5.51
N ALA A 61 -9.27 1.38 -4.65
CA ALA A 61 -9.76 2.02 -3.42
C ALA A 61 -10.76 3.14 -3.70
N ALA A 62 -10.51 3.98 -4.70
CA ALA A 62 -11.39 5.08 -5.08
C ALA A 62 -12.75 4.60 -5.60
N ARG A 63 -12.73 3.58 -6.47
CA ARG A 63 -13.96 2.98 -7.00
C ARG A 63 -14.77 2.30 -5.90
N ARG A 64 -14.12 1.59 -4.96
CA ARG A 64 -14.80 1.02 -3.80
C ARG A 64 -15.37 2.11 -2.91
N MET A 65 -14.63 3.17 -2.60
CA MET A 65 -15.12 4.31 -1.82
C MET A 65 -16.36 4.93 -2.49
N ALA A 66 -16.34 5.11 -3.80
CA ALA A 66 -17.47 5.65 -4.54
C ALA A 66 -18.71 4.73 -4.49
N GLU A 67 -18.51 3.43 -4.60
CA GLU A 67 -19.58 2.44 -4.48
C GLU A 67 -20.29 2.53 -3.12
N ILE A 68 -19.53 2.48 -2.02
CA ILE A 68 -20.09 2.44 -0.66
C ILE A 68 -20.66 3.79 -0.19
N LEU A 69 -20.28 4.89 -0.84
CA LEU A 69 -20.82 6.23 -0.60
C LEU A 69 -21.86 6.66 -1.64
N ASN A 70 -22.32 5.75 -2.50
CA ASN A 70 -23.27 6.08 -3.57
C ASN A 70 -22.80 7.28 -4.43
N LYS A 71 -21.49 7.33 -4.72
CA LYS A 71 -20.79 8.33 -5.55
C LYS A 71 -20.85 9.77 -5.03
N SER A 72 -21.17 9.98 -3.76
CA SER A 72 -21.25 11.32 -3.16
C SER A 72 -20.84 11.32 -1.69
N GLY A 73 -20.11 12.34 -1.26
CA GLY A 73 -19.73 12.53 0.14
C GLY A 73 -18.36 13.17 0.33
N ASN A 74 -18.04 13.42 1.59
CA ASN A 74 -16.75 13.98 2.01
C ASN A 74 -15.82 12.85 2.44
N VAL A 75 -14.62 12.77 1.85
CA VAL A 75 -13.62 11.78 2.19
C VAL A 75 -12.31 12.42 2.62
N ALA A 76 -11.56 11.72 3.44
CA ALA A 76 -10.22 12.11 3.82
C ALA A 76 -9.20 11.04 3.41
N ILE A 77 -7.95 11.44 3.27
CA ILE A 77 -6.81 10.53 3.08
C ILE A 77 -5.87 10.67 4.27
N VAL A 78 -5.62 9.56 4.95
CA VAL A 78 -4.56 9.45 5.96
C VAL A 78 -3.31 8.93 5.27
N GLY A 79 -2.59 9.83 4.63
CA GLY A 79 -1.41 9.53 3.81
C GLY A 79 -0.25 8.97 4.61
N VAL A 80 0.72 8.37 3.93
CA VAL A 80 1.82 7.66 4.60
C VAL A 80 2.97 8.60 4.93
N MET A 81 3.74 9.00 3.93
CA MET A 81 4.85 9.95 4.06
C MET A 81 5.28 10.44 2.68
N PRO A 82 5.83 11.66 2.57
CA PRO A 82 6.43 12.12 1.33
C PRO A 82 7.64 11.25 0.93
N GLY A 83 7.83 11.00 -0.37
CA GLY A 83 9.00 10.26 -0.89
C GLY A 83 8.84 8.74 -0.95
N GLY A 84 7.77 8.17 -0.42
CA GLY A 84 7.46 6.75 -0.58
C GLY A 84 6.89 6.46 -1.97
N ALA A 85 7.62 5.77 -2.84
CA ALA A 85 7.21 5.54 -4.23
C ALA A 85 5.87 4.80 -4.33
N SER A 86 5.70 3.69 -3.60
CA SER A 86 4.48 2.87 -3.64
C SER A 86 3.25 3.64 -3.13
N THR A 87 3.36 4.24 -1.95
CA THR A 87 2.24 4.91 -1.28
C THR A 87 1.81 6.20 -1.98
N SER A 88 2.76 6.97 -2.53
CA SER A 88 2.44 8.15 -3.36
C SER A 88 1.63 7.76 -4.60
N ARG A 89 1.96 6.64 -5.25
CA ARG A 89 1.19 6.13 -6.40
C ARG A 89 -0.22 5.69 -6.02
N ARG A 90 -0.42 5.08 -4.83
CA ARG A 90 -1.77 4.75 -4.30
C ARG A 90 -2.60 6.01 -4.07
N GLU A 91 -2.00 7.03 -3.45
CA GLU A 91 -2.64 8.33 -3.19
C GLU A 91 -2.99 9.05 -4.49
N GLU A 92 -2.10 9.03 -5.49
CA GLU A 92 -2.33 9.59 -6.82
C GLU A 92 -3.49 8.89 -7.53
N GLY A 93 -3.44 7.55 -7.63
CA GLY A 93 -4.52 6.76 -8.24
C GLY A 93 -5.88 7.01 -7.61
N PHE A 94 -5.93 7.14 -6.27
CA PHE A 94 -7.17 7.48 -5.57
C PHE A 94 -7.66 8.89 -5.92
N LYS A 95 -6.79 9.91 -5.82
CA LYS A 95 -7.14 11.31 -6.07
C LYS A 95 -7.60 11.55 -7.51
N GLU A 96 -6.86 11.03 -8.48
CA GLU A 96 -7.18 11.20 -9.89
C GLU A 96 -8.48 10.50 -10.28
N THR A 97 -8.70 9.28 -9.76
CA THR A 97 -9.95 8.54 -10.02
C THR A 97 -11.15 9.25 -9.42
N VAL A 98 -11.05 9.72 -8.18
CA VAL A 98 -12.13 10.52 -7.56
C VAL A 98 -12.42 11.75 -8.38
N ALA A 99 -11.41 12.53 -8.76
CA ALA A 99 -11.59 13.76 -9.52
C ALA A 99 -12.22 13.51 -10.90
N LYS A 100 -11.83 12.44 -11.58
CA LYS A 100 -12.24 12.14 -12.95
C LYS A 100 -13.58 11.41 -13.04
N GLU A 101 -13.78 10.40 -12.17
CA GLU A 101 -14.93 9.48 -12.30
C GLU A 101 -16.07 9.80 -11.31
N PHE A 102 -15.77 10.47 -10.19
CA PHE A 102 -16.73 10.66 -9.08
C PHE A 102 -16.78 12.10 -8.55
N PRO A 103 -17.21 13.09 -9.35
CA PRO A 103 -17.18 14.51 -8.97
C PRO A 103 -18.08 14.85 -7.77
N GLY A 104 -18.98 13.96 -7.36
CA GLY A 104 -19.79 14.09 -6.14
C GLY A 104 -19.02 13.75 -4.86
N ILE A 105 -17.84 13.12 -4.95
CA ILE A 105 -16.96 12.86 -3.82
C ILE A 105 -15.95 14.01 -3.69
N LYS A 106 -15.83 14.56 -2.48
CA LYS A 106 -14.89 15.66 -2.18
C LYS A 106 -13.81 15.17 -1.22
N ILE A 107 -12.56 15.31 -1.60
CA ILE A 107 -11.43 15.08 -0.69
C ILE A 107 -11.27 16.35 0.15
N VAL A 108 -11.74 16.32 1.40
CA VAL A 108 -11.79 17.47 2.30
C VAL A 108 -10.56 17.59 3.22
N ALA A 109 -9.81 16.51 3.37
CA ALA A 109 -8.59 16.49 4.17
C ALA A 109 -7.57 15.49 3.62
N PHE A 110 -6.29 15.85 3.77
CA PHE A 110 -5.15 14.99 3.48
C PHE A 110 -4.04 15.31 4.48
N GLN A 111 -3.71 14.34 5.33
CA GLN A 111 -2.64 14.49 6.33
C GLN A 111 -1.77 13.25 6.38
N TYR A 112 -0.47 13.41 6.66
CA TYR A 112 0.50 12.33 6.71
C TYR A 112 0.64 11.76 8.12
N GLY A 113 0.44 10.45 8.25
CA GLY A 113 0.70 9.67 9.47
C GLY A 113 2.15 9.23 9.64
N MET A 114 3.04 9.52 8.67
CA MET A 114 4.48 9.25 8.69
C MET A 114 4.83 7.77 8.89
N SER A 115 4.01 6.87 8.35
CA SER A 115 4.13 5.41 8.50
C SER A 115 4.15 4.94 9.97
N ASP A 116 3.60 5.74 10.88
CA ASP A 116 3.51 5.48 12.32
C ASP A 116 2.03 5.33 12.74
N ARG A 117 1.72 4.28 13.51
CA ARG A 117 0.34 3.96 13.91
C ARG A 117 -0.24 5.02 14.86
N ALA A 118 0.55 5.47 15.84
CA ALA A 118 0.09 6.45 16.82
C ALA A 118 -0.13 7.82 16.18
N LYS A 119 0.76 8.22 15.27
CA LYS A 119 0.60 9.47 14.52
C LYS A 119 -0.58 9.38 13.53
N SER A 120 -0.78 8.24 12.88
CA SER A 120 -1.94 8.02 12.01
C SER A 120 -3.26 8.09 12.80
N LEU A 121 -3.29 7.57 14.02
CA LEU A 121 -4.43 7.72 14.94
C LEU A 121 -4.65 9.21 15.26
N ALA A 122 -3.62 9.93 15.70
CA ALA A 122 -3.73 11.34 16.08
C ALA A 122 -4.23 12.22 14.91
N VAL A 123 -3.63 12.09 13.71
CA VAL A 123 -4.08 12.85 12.53
C VAL A 123 -5.48 12.48 12.09
N THR A 124 -5.90 11.23 12.30
CA THR A 124 -7.28 10.83 12.02
C THR A 124 -8.27 11.46 12.99
N GLU A 125 -7.93 11.53 14.27
CA GLU A 125 -8.75 12.24 15.27
C GLU A 125 -8.89 13.73 14.95
N ASP A 126 -7.80 14.38 14.52
CA ASP A 126 -7.82 15.78 14.07
C ASP A 126 -8.72 15.95 12.83
N ILE A 127 -8.62 15.06 11.85
CA ILE A 127 -9.48 15.05 10.66
C ILE A 127 -10.95 14.90 11.05
N LEU A 128 -11.29 13.94 11.90
CA LEU A 128 -12.65 13.70 12.36
C LEU A 128 -13.23 14.89 13.15
N THR A 129 -12.38 15.57 13.92
CA THR A 129 -12.78 16.76 14.68
C THR A 129 -13.05 17.95 13.77
N ALA A 130 -12.19 18.17 12.77
CA ALA A 130 -12.32 19.28 11.83
C ALA A 130 -13.43 19.05 10.79
N ASN A 131 -13.83 17.80 10.56
CA ASN A 131 -14.80 17.42 9.51
C ASN A 131 -15.93 16.56 10.08
N PRO A 132 -16.88 17.13 10.84
CA PRO A 132 -17.97 16.37 11.49
C PRO A 132 -18.89 15.64 10.50
N ASN A 133 -18.90 16.05 9.24
CA ASN A 133 -19.66 15.45 8.15
C ASN A 133 -18.81 14.53 7.26
N LEU A 134 -17.70 13.98 7.78
CA LEU A 134 -16.86 13.04 7.04
C LEU A 134 -17.62 11.74 6.80
N ASN A 135 -17.60 11.24 5.56
CA ASN A 135 -18.28 10.02 5.16
C ASN A 135 -17.31 8.84 4.96
N GLY A 136 -16.06 9.12 4.59
CA GLY A 136 -15.10 8.06 4.34
C GLY A 136 -13.64 8.46 4.57
N ILE A 137 -12.80 7.45 4.78
CA ILE A 137 -11.35 7.57 4.95
C ILE A 137 -10.67 6.56 4.02
N PHE A 138 -9.71 7.01 3.24
CA PHE A 138 -8.75 6.16 2.55
C PHE A 138 -7.43 6.14 3.33
N ALA A 139 -6.96 4.94 3.67
CA ALA A 139 -5.71 4.71 4.37
C ALA A 139 -4.81 3.80 3.52
N PRO A 140 -3.74 4.34 2.86
CA PRO A 140 -3.02 3.66 1.78
C PRO A 140 -1.91 2.70 2.22
N ASN A 141 -1.77 2.39 3.53
CA ASN A 141 -0.90 1.33 4.04
C ASN A 141 -1.36 0.81 5.40
N GLU A 142 -0.73 -0.25 5.91
CA GLU A 142 -1.10 -0.89 7.19
C GLU A 142 -1.10 0.08 8.38
N SER A 143 -0.06 0.89 8.56
CA SER A 143 0.04 1.79 9.72
C SER A 143 -1.03 2.87 9.70
N SER A 144 -1.31 3.47 8.53
CA SER A 144 -2.42 4.42 8.37
C SER A 144 -3.77 3.74 8.59
N SER A 145 -3.94 2.53 8.08
CA SER A 145 -5.17 1.74 8.21
C SER A 145 -5.49 1.42 9.65
N ILE A 146 -4.51 0.96 10.42
CA ILE A 146 -4.65 0.66 11.85
C ILE A 146 -4.96 1.94 12.64
N GLY A 147 -4.21 3.03 12.41
CA GLY A 147 -4.45 4.29 13.09
C GLY A 147 -5.84 4.87 12.81
N ALA A 148 -6.27 4.86 11.54
CA ALA A 148 -7.59 5.33 11.14
C ALA A 148 -8.71 4.48 11.75
N SER A 149 -8.57 3.15 11.72
CA SER A 149 -9.55 2.24 12.33
C SER A 149 -9.69 2.47 13.83
N GLN A 150 -8.58 2.60 14.55
CA GLN A 150 -8.60 2.88 15.99
C GLN A 150 -9.29 4.21 16.32
N ALA A 151 -9.00 5.29 15.61
CA ALA A 151 -9.63 6.58 15.81
C ALA A 151 -11.15 6.52 15.59
N VAL A 152 -11.59 5.85 14.53
CA VAL A 152 -13.01 5.67 14.23
C VAL A 152 -13.71 4.81 15.29
N LYS A 153 -13.06 3.75 15.81
CA LYS A 153 -13.56 2.95 16.93
C LYS A 153 -13.71 3.76 18.21
N MET A 154 -12.68 4.50 18.60
CA MET A 154 -12.67 5.30 19.84
C MET A 154 -13.79 6.35 19.86
N ARG A 155 -14.18 6.87 18.70
CA ARG A 155 -15.28 7.82 18.54
C ARG A 155 -16.65 7.19 18.35
N GLY A 156 -16.77 5.87 18.32
CA GLY A 156 -18.04 5.16 18.07
C GLY A 156 -18.60 5.42 16.67
N LEU A 157 -17.73 5.66 15.69
CA LEU A 157 -18.09 5.96 14.29
C LEU A 157 -17.96 4.75 13.36
N GLY A 158 -17.67 3.56 13.92
CA GLY A 158 -17.59 2.30 13.14
C GLY A 158 -18.84 2.10 12.28
N GLY A 159 -18.64 1.81 11.00
CA GLY A 159 -19.71 1.65 10.01
C GLY A 159 -20.40 2.95 9.56
N LYS A 160 -20.29 4.06 10.30
CA LYS A 160 -20.79 5.39 9.91
C LYS A 160 -19.80 6.11 9.00
N VAL A 161 -18.55 6.21 9.44
CA VAL A 161 -17.44 6.66 8.58
C VAL A 161 -16.85 5.42 7.92
N LYS A 162 -16.96 5.33 6.60
CA LYS A 162 -16.49 4.18 5.83
C LYS A 162 -14.98 4.22 5.67
N ILE A 163 -14.30 3.12 5.94
CA ILE A 163 -12.84 3.01 5.75
C ILE A 163 -12.56 2.05 4.60
N VAL A 164 -11.87 2.54 3.58
CA VAL A 164 -11.18 1.71 2.60
C VAL A 164 -9.70 1.72 2.98
N ALA A 165 -9.22 0.58 3.43
CA ALA A 165 -7.88 0.40 3.95
C ALA A 165 -6.98 -0.32 2.96
N PHE A 166 -5.68 -0.28 3.18
CA PHE A 166 -4.69 -1.00 2.40
C PHE A 166 -3.95 -2.00 3.30
N ASP A 167 -3.47 -3.09 2.70
CA ASP A 167 -2.83 -4.22 3.35
C ASP A 167 -3.77 -5.10 4.21
N ALA A 168 -3.23 -6.17 4.79
CA ALA A 168 -3.96 -7.10 5.63
C ALA A 168 -3.06 -7.59 6.77
N SER A 169 -3.43 -7.24 7.98
CA SER A 169 -2.90 -7.84 9.21
C SER A 169 -4.06 -8.46 10.00
N SER A 170 -3.75 -9.25 11.00
CA SER A 170 -4.78 -9.88 11.84
C SER A 170 -5.75 -8.85 12.44
N SER A 171 -5.25 -7.67 12.83
CA SER A 171 -6.09 -6.59 13.37
C SER A 171 -6.98 -5.96 12.30
N LEU A 172 -6.48 -5.74 11.08
CA LEU A 172 -7.29 -5.19 9.98
C LEU A 172 -8.37 -6.17 9.51
N ILE A 173 -8.04 -7.47 9.50
CA ILE A 173 -9.01 -8.53 9.18
C ILE A 173 -10.12 -8.58 10.25
N ALA A 174 -9.75 -8.47 11.53
CA ALA A 174 -10.74 -8.40 12.62
C ALA A 174 -11.64 -7.17 12.46
N ASP A 175 -11.08 -6.00 12.18
CA ASP A 175 -11.82 -4.75 11.95
C ASP A 175 -12.75 -4.82 10.73
N LEU A 176 -12.36 -5.55 9.68
CA LEU A 176 -13.20 -5.86 8.53
C LEU A 176 -14.38 -6.75 8.95
N GLN A 177 -14.13 -7.81 9.72
CA GLN A 177 -15.16 -8.73 10.21
C GLN A 177 -16.16 -8.03 11.16
N GLU A 178 -15.67 -7.12 11.99
CA GLU A 178 -16.49 -6.30 12.88
C GLU A 178 -17.27 -5.20 12.13
N GLY A 179 -16.91 -4.88 10.88
CA GLY A 179 -17.54 -3.86 10.05
C GLY A 179 -17.08 -2.43 10.39
N VAL A 180 -15.96 -2.27 11.07
CA VAL A 180 -15.28 -0.97 11.29
C VAL A 180 -14.60 -0.53 10.00
N ILE A 181 -13.90 -1.45 9.34
CA ILE A 181 -13.37 -1.29 7.98
C ILE A 181 -14.38 -1.89 7.01
N ASP A 182 -14.63 -1.20 5.91
CA ASP A 182 -15.51 -1.70 4.84
C ASP A 182 -14.77 -2.69 3.94
N SER A 183 -13.55 -2.35 3.54
CA SER A 183 -12.77 -3.17 2.62
C SER A 183 -11.27 -2.95 2.76
N LEU A 184 -10.51 -3.98 2.40
CA LEU A 184 -9.06 -3.99 2.34
C LEU A 184 -8.61 -4.13 0.87
N VAL A 185 -7.68 -3.29 0.44
CA VAL A 185 -6.96 -3.44 -0.83
C VAL A 185 -5.66 -4.18 -0.52
N VAL A 186 -5.62 -5.46 -0.86
CA VAL A 186 -4.59 -6.40 -0.39
C VAL A 186 -3.57 -6.67 -1.49
N GLN A 187 -2.29 -6.60 -1.14
CA GLN A 187 -1.14 -6.95 -1.95
C GLN A 187 -0.78 -8.44 -1.79
N ASN A 188 0.19 -8.90 -2.58
CA ASN A 188 0.78 -10.24 -2.43
C ASN A 188 2.27 -10.15 -2.02
N PRO A 189 2.58 -9.85 -0.74
CA PRO A 189 3.96 -9.71 -0.28
C PRO A 189 4.76 -11.03 -0.36
N TYR A 190 4.09 -12.17 -0.25
CA TYR A 190 4.73 -13.47 -0.44
C TYR A 190 5.29 -13.59 -1.86
N ALA A 191 4.46 -13.31 -2.89
CA ALA A 191 4.91 -13.33 -4.27
C ALA A 191 6.03 -12.30 -4.52
N MET A 192 5.97 -11.11 -3.92
CA MET A 192 7.05 -10.12 -4.05
C MET A 192 8.38 -10.67 -3.53
N GLY A 193 8.40 -11.28 -2.36
CA GLY A 193 9.60 -11.89 -1.79
C GLY A 193 10.12 -13.05 -2.63
N TYR A 194 9.23 -13.98 -3.02
CA TYR A 194 9.56 -15.13 -3.82
C TYR A 194 10.15 -14.74 -5.18
N GLU A 195 9.46 -13.89 -5.94
CA GLU A 195 9.86 -13.43 -7.26
C GLU A 195 11.14 -12.58 -7.19
N GLY A 196 11.31 -11.76 -6.14
CA GLY A 196 12.52 -11.00 -5.92
C GLY A 196 13.76 -11.90 -5.80
N VAL A 197 13.67 -12.98 -5.04
CA VAL A 197 14.75 -13.97 -4.92
C VAL A 197 14.91 -14.76 -6.22
N ARG A 198 13.82 -15.22 -6.83
CA ARG A 198 13.84 -15.97 -8.08
C ARG A 198 14.56 -15.21 -9.19
N THR A 199 14.25 -13.93 -9.37
CA THR A 199 14.90 -13.09 -10.40
C THR A 199 16.39 -12.88 -10.15
N LEU A 200 16.83 -12.83 -8.89
CA LEU A 200 18.26 -12.82 -8.56
C LEU A 200 18.93 -14.15 -8.91
N CYS A 201 18.33 -15.29 -8.57
CA CYS A 201 18.88 -16.60 -8.91
C CYS A 201 19.02 -16.75 -10.44
N GLU A 202 17.99 -16.36 -11.22
CA GLU A 202 18.08 -16.35 -12.68
C GLU A 202 19.24 -15.50 -13.20
N LYS A 203 19.45 -14.30 -12.60
CA LYS A 203 20.57 -13.44 -12.98
C LYS A 203 21.93 -14.06 -12.67
N LEU A 204 22.07 -14.71 -11.54
CA LEU A 204 23.31 -15.40 -11.12
C LEU A 204 23.60 -16.62 -11.99
N GLU A 205 22.58 -17.28 -12.50
CA GLU A 205 22.68 -18.37 -13.50
C GLU A 205 22.98 -17.88 -14.92
N GLY A 206 23.17 -16.58 -15.12
CA GLY A 206 23.46 -15.99 -16.44
C GLY A 206 22.22 -15.77 -17.33
N LYS A 207 21.01 -15.95 -16.80
CA LYS A 207 19.76 -15.68 -17.49
C LYS A 207 19.41 -14.18 -17.46
N THR A 208 18.44 -13.77 -18.26
CA THR A 208 17.87 -12.42 -18.24
C THR A 208 16.50 -12.47 -17.57
N PRO A 209 16.38 -12.06 -16.30
CA PRO A 209 15.09 -12.04 -15.61
C PRO A 209 14.14 -10.98 -16.17
N GLU A 210 12.85 -11.16 -15.94
CA GLU A 210 11.83 -10.17 -16.28
C GLU A 210 12.07 -8.86 -15.51
N ARG A 211 12.06 -7.74 -16.23
CA ARG A 211 12.39 -6.42 -15.69
C ARG A 211 11.35 -5.88 -14.74
N ARG A 212 10.07 -6.16 -14.98
CA ARG A 212 8.94 -5.71 -14.17
C ARG A 212 7.96 -6.86 -13.97
N ILE A 213 7.71 -7.22 -12.71
CA ILE A 213 6.72 -8.23 -12.33
C ILE A 213 5.66 -7.55 -11.47
N ASP A 214 4.42 -7.58 -11.95
CA ASP A 214 3.26 -7.15 -11.16
C ASP A 214 2.70 -8.34 -10.38
N THR A 215 2.62 -8.19 -9.06
CA THR A 215 2.08 -9.21 -8.16
C THR A 215 0.59 -9.08 -7.93
N GLY A 216 -0.05 -8.11 -8.59
CA GLY A 216 -1.48 -7.86 -8.52
C GLY A 216 -1.93 -7.14 -7.23
N VAL A 217 -3.21 -6.84 -7.20
CA VAL A 217 -3.92 -6.26 -6.07
C VAL A 217 -5.33 -6.83 -5.99
N THR A 218 -5.82 -7.10 -4.80
CA THR A 218 -7.12 -7.74 -4.59
C THR A 218 -7.97 -6.93 -3.60
N LEU A 219 -9.21 -6.62 -3.99
CA LEU A 219 -10.18 -6.02 -3.08
C LEU A 219 -10.82 -7.13 -2.20
N VAL A 220 -10.62 -7.02 -0.89
CA VAL A 220 -11.18 -7.93 0.11
C VAL A 220 -12.26 -7.20 0.89
N THR A 221 -13.42 -7.82 0.96
CA THR A 221 -14.59 -7.35 1.70
C THR A 221 -15.07 -8.45 2.65
N LYS A 222 -15.99 -8.13 3.53
CA LYS A 222 -16.60 -9.15 4.40
C LYS A 222 -17.27 -10.26 3.60
N ASP A 223 -17.84 -9.95 2.44
CA ASP A 223 -18.60 -10.91 1.63
C ASP A 223 -17.71 -11.95 0.92
N ASN A 224 -16.48 -11.55 0.53
CA ASN A 224 -15.55 -12.44 -0.16
C ASN A 224 -14.41 -12.97 0.73
N LEU A 225 -14.39 -12.59 2.00
CA LEU A 225 -13.31 -12.98 2.92
C LEU A 225 -13.14 -14.50 3.04
N ALA A 226 -14.23 -15.26 2.91
CA ALA A 226 -14.21 -16.73 2.98
C ALA A 226 -13.82 -17.41 1.65
N ASP A 227 -13.61 -16.67 0.56
CA ASP A 227 -13.17 -17.25 -0.71
C ASP A 227 -11.81 -17.93 -0.54
N PRO A 228 -11.64 -19.19 -1.02
CA PRO A 228 -10.39 -19.93 -0.90
C PRO A 228 -9.17 -19.18 -1.46
N LYS A 229 -9.31 -18.44 -2.56
CA LYS A 229 -8.22 -17.65 -3.14
C LYS A 229 -7.83 -16.47 -2.26
N ILE A 230 -8.82 -15.85 -1.60
CA ILE A 230 -8.56 -14.78 -0.62
C ILE A 230 -7.85 -15.37 0.60
N GLN A 231 -8.31 -16.51 1.10
CA GLN A 231 -7.65 -17.18 2.23
C GLN A 231 -6.23 -17.61 1.92
N GLU A 232 -5.94 -18.07 0.70
CA GLU A 232 -4.57 -18.38 0.26
C GLU A 232 -3.70 -17.12 0.19
N LEU A 233 -4.24 -16.00 -0.31
CA LEU A 233 -3.54 -14.70 -0.34
C LEU A 233 -3.21 -14.19 1.06
N LEU A 234 -4.16 -14.33 2.01
CA LEU A 234 -4.00 -13.85 3.38
C LEU A 234 -3.12 -14.76 4.24
N ASN A 235 -3.03 -16.04 3.91
CA ASN A 235 -2.31 -17.09 4.65
C ASN A 235 -1.49 -17.95 3.68
N PRO A 236 -0.47 -17.40 3.00
CA PRO A 236 0.36 -18.14 2.07
C PRO A 236 1.11 -19.27 2.81
N LYS A 237 1.18 -20.45 2.18
CA LYS A 237 1.86 -21.64 2.73
C LYS A 237 3.32 -21.70 2.30
#